data_ebe0947445d7dc272011e055e1294ed7
#
_entry.id   ebe0947445d7dc272011e055e1294ed7
#
_cell.length_a   1.000
_cell.length_b   1.000
_cell.length_c   1.000
_cell.angle_alpha   90.00
_cell.angle_beta   90.00
_cell.angle_gamma   90.00
#
_symmetry.space_group_name_H-M   'P 1'
#
loop_
_entity.id
_entity.type
_entity.pdbx_description
1 polymer ?
#
loop_
_entity_poly.entity_id
_entity_poly.type
_entity_poly.pdbx_seq_one_letter_code
_entity_poly.pdbx_strand_id
1 'polypeptide(L)'
;MPELPQTMKAMLLRRPRAAGTRPLELAELPLPQPGPGEVLLRVRACGVCHTDLHTVEGELPPHRSPVVPGHQIVGEVVAFGFGAADVPTGGDPFAAPLRLGERVGVPWLHRACGHCSYCRLGQENLCEDARFTGYDVDGGYAEYAVTPAAFAYRLPDMPDTAVAPLLCAGIIGYRCLRLAGVLGQSLPGASLPGTGLSGASPAGADLPGASPSGATPSGSGPRLLGLYGFGAAAHICLQIARHLGWEVAVYTRGAEHRRLALELGATWAGPAGESPRPATKAPPLDAAIIFAPAGDLVIDALKALRKGGIVALGGIYSSPIPPIDYPLIYHERVVRSVANSTRADARELLELAPQVPVRTEVQVFPLEQANEALLALKESRIRGAAVLQVG
;
A
#
# COMPACT_ATOMS: atom_id res chain seq x y z
N MET A 1 -7.36 16.80 -29.94
CA MET A 1 -7.45 16.66 -28.47
C MET A 1 -8.08 17.93 -27.93
N PRO A 2 -8.91 17.89 -26.90
CA PRO A 2 -9.36 19.13 -26.26
C PRO A 2 -8.12 19.91 -25.78
N GLU A 3 -8.16 21.22 -25.90
CA GLU A 3 -7.12 22.11 -25.44
C GLU A 3 -7.01 22.00 -23.90
N LEU A 4 -5.78 21.82 -23.39
CA LEU A 4 -5.56 21.73 -21.94
C LEU A 4 -5.82 23.11 -21.30
N PRO A 5 -6.40 23.17 -20.10
CA PRO A 5 -6.64 24.43 -19.41
C PRO A 5 -5.32 25.08 -18.97
N GLN A 6 -5.34 26.38 -18.71
CA GLN A 6 -4.15 27.08 -18.19
C GLN A 6 -4.00 26.89 -16.68
N THR A 7 -5.10 26.65 -15.97
CA THR A 7 -5.16 26.47 -14.52
C THR A 7 -5.94 25.22 -14.15
N MET A 8 -5.79 24.77 -12.92
CA MET A 8 -6.51 23.64 -12.34
C MET A 8 -6.92 23.91 -10.90
N LYS A 9 -7.98 23.27 -10.44
CA LYS A 9 -8.36 23.25 -9.02
C LYS A 9 -7.54 22.21 -8.27
N ALA A 10 -7.13 22.56 -7.04
CA ALA A 10 -6.44 21.67 -6.14
C ALA A 10 -6.74 21.98 -4.68
N MET A 11 -6.67 20.97 -3.82
CA MET A 11 -6.71 21.12 -2.36
C MET A 11 -5.29 21.29 -1.84
N LEU A 12 -4.94 22.48 -1.40
CA LEU A 12 -3.58 22.89 -1.06
C LEU A 12 -3.35 22.89 0.46
N LEU A 13 -2.30 22.24 0.92
CA LEU A 13 -1.81 22.31 2.29
C LEU A 13 -0.72 23.39 2.37
N ARG A 14 -1.03 24.55 3.00
CA ARG A 14 -0.02 25.60 3.22
C ARG A 14 0.81 25.37 4.47
N ARG A 15 0.18 24.86 5.53
CA ARG A 15 0.84 24.53 6.81
C ARG A 15 0.08 23.39 7.49
N PRO A 16 0.78 22.42 8.06
CA PRO A 16 0.15 21.37 8.86
C PRO A 16 -0.66 21.95 10.03
N ARG A 17 -1.86 21.44 10.24
CA ARG A 17 -2.76 21.75 11.35
C ARG A 17 -3.72 20.57 11.57
N ALA A 18 -4.31 20.51 12.76
CA ALA A 18 -5.29 19.46 13.08
C ALA A 18 -6.42 19.38 12.02
N ALA A 19 -6.78 18.19 11.58
CA ALA A 19 -7.77 17.96 10.52
C ALA A 19 -9.12 18.62 10.79
N GLY A 20 -9.54 18.69 12.08
CA GLY A 20 -10.77 19.39 12.48
C GLY A 20 -10.79 20.90 12.20
N THR A 21 -9.64 21.52 11.91
CA THR A 21 -9.54 22.94 11.53
C THR A 21 -9.65 23.16 10.03
N ARG A 22 -9.90 22.12 9.24
CA ARG A 22 -10.01 22.17 7.75
C ARG A 22 -8.75 22.77 7.12
N PRO A 23 -7.56 22.17 7.27
CA PRO A 23 -6.28 22.76 6.87
C PRO A 23 -6.04 22.82 5.37
N LEU A 24 -6.79 22.08 4.56
CA LEU A 24 -6.70 22.12 3.10
C LEU A 24 -7.56 23.26 2.55
N GLU A 25 -6.98 24.07 1.66
CA GLU A 25 -7.64 25.17 0.98
C GLU A 25 -7.88 24.81 -0.49
N LEU A 26 -9.09 25.00 -1.00
CA LEU A 26 -9.34 24.91 -2.44
C LEU A 26 -8.65 26.11 -3.12
N ALA A 27 -7.73 25.82 -4.02
CA ALA A 27 -6.94 26.80 -4.75
C ALA A 27 -7.00 26.57 -6.25
N GLU A 28 -6.90 27.63 -7.01
CA GLU A 28 -6.64 27.58 -8.44
C GLU A 28 -5.13 27.72 -8.67
N LEU A 29 -4.52 26.71 -9.28
CA LEU A 29 -3.07 26.63 -9.53
C LEU A 29 -2.80 26.59 -11.04
N PRO A 30 -1.63 27.06 -11.49
CA PRO A 30 -1.20 26.84 -12.88
C PRO A 30 -1.20 25.34 -13.21
N LEU A 31 -1.58 24.98 -14.45
CA LEU A 31 -1.48 23.60 -14.91
C LEU A 31 -0.01 23.16 -14.90
N PRO A 32 0.35 22.07 -14.19
CA PRO A 32 1.73 21.61 -14.14
C PRO A 32 2.18 21.09 -15.51
N GLN A 33 3.45 21.33 -15.84
CA GLN A 33 4.05 20.87 -17.09
C GLN A 33 4.91 19.64 -16.82
N PRO A 34 4.73 18.53 -17.57
CA PRO A 34 5.54 17.33 -17.39
C PRO A 34 6.97 17.58 -17.86
N GLY A 35 7.94 17.31 -16.99
CA GLY A 35 9.37 17.33 -17.30
C GLY A 35 9.84 16.12 -18.13
N PRO A 36 11.15 16.00 -18.39
CA PRO A 36 11.72 14.85 -19.10
C PRO A 36 11.38 13.52 -18.41
N GLY A 37 10.85 12.55 -19.17
CA GLY A 37 10.43 11.24 -18.66
C GLY A 37 9.11 11.23 -17.86
N GLU A 38 8.43 12.38 -17.72
CA GLU A 38 7.19 12.52 -16.98
C GLU A 38 5.96 12.59 -17.88
N VAL A 39 4.80 12.25 -17.32
CA VAL A 39 3.49 12.37 -17.96
C VAL A 39 2.59 13.28 -17.15
N LEU A 40 1.74 14.05 -17.84
CA LEU A 40 0.63 14.78 -17.23
C LEU A 40 -0.61 13.88 -17.24
N LEU A 41 -1.21 13.76 -16.09
CA LEU A 41 -2.45 13.00 -15.88
C LEU A 41 -3.61 13.96 -15.61
N ARG A 42 -4.76 13.71 -16.24
CA ARG A 42 -6.04 14.22 -15.77
C ARG A 42 -6.53 13.26 -14.69
N VAL A 43 -6.62 13.74 -13.46
CA VAL A 43 -7.04 12.93 -12.30
C VAL A 43 -8.54 12.65 -12.38
N ARG A 44 -8.94 11.41 -12.12
CA ARG A 44 -10.33 10.95 -12.08
C ARG A 44 -10.77 10.60 -10.67
N ALA A 45 -9.86 10.00 -9.90
CA ALA A 45 -10.07 9.68 -8.50
C ALA A 45 -8.73 9.69 -7.75
N CYS A 46 -8.78 9.99 -6.45
CA CYS A 46 -7.64 9.87 -5.56
C CYS A 46 -8.09 9.31 -4.20
N GLY A 47 -7.48 8.21 -3.77
CA GLY A 47 -7.77 7.65 -2.44
C GLY A 47 -7.22 8.54 -1.32
N VAL A 48 -7.84 8.41 -0.14
CA VAL A 48 -7.49 9.13 1.10
C VAL A 48 -7.05 8.12 2.14
N CYS A 49 -5.86 8.30 2.71
CA CYS A 49 -5.36 7.39 3.73
C CYS A 49 -4.71 8.10 4.93
N HIS A 50 -4.27 7.33 5.91
CA HIS A 50 -3.62 7.87 7.11
C HIS A 50 -2.31 8.59 6.81
N THR A 51 -1.60 8.29 5.73
CA THR A 51 -0.39 9.03 5.32
C THR A 51 -0.74 10.48 4.98
N ASP A 52 -1.85 10.71 4.26
CA ASP A 52 -2.33 12.07 3.97
C ASP A 52 -2.73 12.79 5.26
N LEU A 53 -3.40 12.11 6.18
CA LEU A 53 -3.78 12.64 7.48
C LEU A 53 -2.54 13.03 8.32
N HIS A 54 -1.54 12.13 8.42
CA HIS A 54 -0.28 12.39 9.14
C HIS A 54 0.49 13.57 8.53
N THR A 55 0.49 13.69 7.20
CA THR A 55 1.10 14.84 6.49
C THR A 55 0.35 16.14 6.82
N VAL A 56 -0.97 16.09 6.76
CA VAL A 56 -1.83 17.26 7.01
C VAL A 56 -1.77 17.73 8.47
N GLU A 57 -1.64 16.81 9.42
CA GLU A 57 -1.52 17.13 10.86
C GLU A 57 -0.08 17.42 11.29
N GLY A 58 0.93 17.11 10.44
CA GLY A 58 2.35 17.35 10.72
C GLY A 58 3.03 16.30 11.58
N GLU A 59 2.39 15.16 11.83
CA GLU A 59 3.02 13.98 12.45
C GLU A 59 4.06 13.37 11.51
N LEU A 60 3.86 13.52 10.21
CA LEU A 60 4.82 13.29 9.12
C LEU A 60 5.10 14.66 8.49
N PRO A 61 6.14 15.42 8.96
CA PRO A 61 6.37 16.77 8.48
C PRO A 61 6.65 16.80 6.97
N PRO A 62 5.87 17.52 6.17
CA PRO A 62 6.08 17.56 4.73
C PRO A 62 7.44 18.20 4.40
N HIS A 63 8.16 17.62 3.45
CA HIS A 63 9.44 18.15 2.99
C HIS A 63 9.27 19.40 2.10
N ARG A 64 8.05 19.68 1.67
CA ARG A 64 7.68 20.82 0.86
C ARG A 64 6.45 21.52 1.44
N SER A 65 6.43 22.85 1.39
CA SER A 65 5.28 23.67 1.75
C SER A 65 5.24 24.92 0.82
N PRO A 66 4.11 25.22 0.17
CA PRO A 66 2.88 24.43 0.13
C PRO A 66 2.99 23.13 -0.67
N VAL A 67 2.08 22.18 -0.43
CA VAL A 67 1.99 20.91 -1.17
C VAL A 67 0.53 20.52 -1.41
N VAL A 68 0.23 19.91 -2.55
CA VAL A 68 -1.05 19.22 -2.82
C VAL A 68 -0.90 17.77 -2.35
N PRO A 69 -1.67 17.30 -1.35
CA PRO A 69 -1.63 15.91 -0.90
C PRO A 69 -2.24 14.92 -1.91
N GLY A 70 -2.30 13.64 -1.53
CA GLY A 70 -2.94 12.58 -2.32
C GLY A 70 -1.97 11.76 -3.14
N HIS A 71 -1.91 10.46 -2.87
CA HIS A 71 -0.92 9.55 -3.49
C HIS A 71 -1.53 8.22 -3.96
N GLN A 72 -2.84 8.16 -4.14
CA GLN A 72 -3.56 7.01 -4.69
C GLN A 72 -4.30 7.49 -5.94
N ILE A 73 -3.53 7.97 -6.93
CA ILE A 73 -4.07 8.67 -8.09
C ILE A 73 -4.52 7.67 -9.16
N VAL A 74 -5.75 7.79 -9.57
CA VAL A 74 -6.26 7.21 -10.82
C VAL A 74 -6.44 8.35 -11.81
N GLY A 75 -5.80 8.25 -12.97
CA GLY A 75 -5.85 9.31 -13.98
C GLY A 75 -5.69 8.78 -15.39
N GLU A 76 -5.88 9.70 -16.34
CA GLU A 76 -5.72 9.47 -17.78
C GLU A 76 -4.55 10.29 -18.29
N VAL A 77 -3.65 9.68 -19.07
CA VAL A 77 -2.50 10.37 -19.68
C VAL A 77 -2.98 11.37 -20.71
N VAL A 78 -2.71 12.66 -20.51
CA VAL A 78 -3.15 13.74 -21.42
C VAL A 78 -1.99 14.47 -22.09
N ALA A 79 -0.76 14.37 -21.57
CA ALA A 79 0.44 14.88 -22.24
C ALA A 79 1.70 14.10 -21.80
N PHE A 80 2.73 14.19 -22.64
CA PHE A 80 4.07 13.63 -22.36
C PHE A 80 5.09 14.75 -22.26
N GLY A 81 5.98 14.67 -21.29
CA GLY A 81 7.24 15.37 -21.31
C GLY A 81 8.25 14.74 -22.28
N PHE A 82 9.35 15.41 -22.49
CA PHE A 82 10.40 14.92 -23.41
C PHE A 82 10.87 13.50 -23.07
N GLY A 83 10.84 12.58 -24.06
CA GLY A 83 11.28 11.20 -23.90
C GLY A 83 10.36 10.30 -23.09
N ALA A 84 9.27 10.79 -22.52
CA ALA A 84 8.37 9.98 -21.68
C ALA A 84 7.58 8.91 -22.47
N ALA A 85 7.32 9.18 -23.75
CA ALA A 85 6.58 8.25 -24.62
C ALA A 85 7.35 6.95 -24.92
N ASP A 86 8.65 6.90 -24.65
CA ASP A 86 9.50 5.72 -24.86
C ASP A 86 9.83 4.99 -23.55
N VAL A 87 9.38 5.50 -22.41
CA VAL A 87 9.66 4.91 -21.09
C VAL A 87 8.74 3.73 -20.81
N PRO A 88 9.28 2.54 -20.47
CA PRO A 88 8.49 1.39 -20.07
C PRO A 88 7.65 1.67 -18.81
N THR A 89 6.39 1.29 -18.84
CA THR A 89 5.43 1.52 -17.75
C THR A 89 5.81 0.76 -16.48
N GLY A 90 5.65 1.40 -15.32
CA GLY A 90 5.88 0.76 -14.02
C GLY A 90 7.32 0.28 -13.81
N GLY A 91 8.26 0.76 -14.64
CA GLY A 91 9.68 0.38 -14.58
C GLY A 91 9.95 -1.09 -14.93
N ASP A 92 9.04 -1.73 -15.63
CA ASP A 92 9.27 -3.05 -16.24
C ASP A 92 9.87 -2.85 -17.63
N PRO A 93 11.11 -3.28 -17.90
CA PRO A 93 11.78 -3.09 -19.19
C PRO A 93 11.05 -3.78 -20.36
N PHE A 94 10.16 -4.74 -20.08
CA PHE A 94 9.37 -5.46 -21.08
C PHE A 94 7.97 -4.90 -21.25
N ALA A 95 7.52 -3.97 -20.39
CA ALA A 95 6.22 -3.34 -20.53
C ALA A 95 6.23 -2.35 -21.71
N ALA A 96 5.15 -2.31 -22.46
CA ALA A 96 4.98 -1.28 -23.49
C ALA A 96 4.93 0.13 -22.86
N PRO A 97 5.43 1.16 -23.56
CA PRO A 97 5.27 2.55 -23.12
C PRO A 97 3.80 2.98 -23.04
N LEU A 98 3.51 4.02 -22.26
CA LEU A 98 2.19 4.61 -22.12
C LEU A 98 1.71 5.28 -23.42
N ARG A 99 0.40 5.43 -23.56
CA ARG A 99 -0.25 6.14 -24.66
C ARG A 99 -1.15 7.27 -24.15
N LEU A 100 -1.39 8.29 -24.99
CA LEU A 100 -2.42 9.30 -24.69
C LEU A 100 -3.79 8.63 -24.54
N GLY A 101 -4.56 9.10 -23.56
CA GLY A 101 -5.85 8.55 -23.20
C GLY A 101 -5.78 7.27 -22.37
N GLU A 102 -4.59 6.75 -22.09
CA GLU A 102 -4.44 5.54 -21.31
C GLU A 102 -4.69 5.79 -19.82
N ARG A 103 -5.44 4.90 -19.19
CA ARG A 103 -5.80 4.95 -17.78
C ARG A 103 -4.70 4.33 -16.92
N VAL A 104 -4.17 5.09 -15.98
CA VAL A 104 -3.05 4.69 -15.12
C VAL A 104 -3.28 5.02 -13.65
N GLY A 105 -2.54 4.32 -12.78
CA GLY A 105 -2.48 4.56 -11.36
C GLY A 105 -1.09 5.05 -10.93
N VAL A 106 -1.06 5.97 -9.96
CA VAL A 106 0.18 6.46 -9.34
C VAL A 106 0.14 6.23 -7.84
N PRO A 107 1.11 5.47 -7.29
CA PRO A 107 1.21 5.18 -5.87
C PRO A 107 2.03 6.21 -5.10
N TRP A 108 2.32 5.90 -3.82
CA TRP A 108 3.14 6.71 -2.93
C TRP A 108 4.57 6.92 -3.44
N LEU A 109 5.25 5.84 -3.91
CA LEU A 109 6.61 5.96 -4.43
C LEU A 109 6.59 6.65 -5.79
N HIS A 110 7.01 7.92 -5.81
CA HIS A 110 7.04 8.74 -7.03
C HIS A 110 8.31 8.55 -7.85
N ARG A 111 9.46 8.40 -7.17
CA ARG A 111 10.76 8.28 -7.83
C ARG A 111 11.78 7.61 -6.91
N ALA A 112 12.72 6.88 -7.50
CA ALA A 112 13.95 6.40 -6.87
C ALA A 112 15.13 6.63 -7.81
N CYS A 113 16.37 6.65 -7.29
CA CYS A 113 17.55 7.01 -8.11
C CYS A 113 17.92 5.98 -9.19
N GLY A 114 17.54 4.71 -9.02
CA GLY A 114 17.79 3.62 -9.98
C GLY A 114 19.20 3.01 -9.93
N HIS A 115 20.16 3.62 -9.21
CA HIS A 115 21.58 3.20 -9.27
C HIS A 115 22.23 2.91 -7.91
N CYS A 116 21.63 3.25 -6.77
CA CYS A 116 22.15 2.88 -5.45
C CYS A 116 22.03 1.37 -5.21
N SER A 117 22.65 0.86 -4.15
CA SER A 117 22.62 -0.56 -3.79
C SER A 117 21.20 -1.10 -3.62
N TYR A 118 20.32 -0.34 -2.96
CA TYR A 118 18.92 -0.70 -2.79
C TYR A 118 18.17 -0.81 -4.13
N CYS A 119 18.31 0.18 -5.01
CA CYS A 119 17.66 0.16 -6.31
C CYS A 119 18.13 -1.01 -7.18
N ARG A 120 19.43 -1.33 -7.18
CA ARG A 120 19.99 -2.47 -7.93
C ARG A 120 19.49 -3.83 -7.42
N LEU A 121 19.11 -3.90 -6.14
CA LEU A 121 18.54 -5.10 -5.50
C LEU A 121 17.00 -5.16 -5.58
N GLY A 122 16.35 -4.22 -6.31
CA GLY A 122 14.89 -4.15 -6.38
C GLY A 122 14.23 -3.74 -5.06
N GLN A 123 14.98 -3.04 -4.20
CA GLN A 123 14.54 -2.49 -2.91
C GLN A 123 14.46 -0.97 -2.97
N GLU A 124 13.99 -0.42 -4.08
CA GLU A 124 13.93 1.03 -4.34
C GLU A 124 13.09 1.80 -3.34
N ASN A 125 12.21 1.15 -2.61
CA ASN A 125 11.48 1.71 -1.47
C ASN A 125 12.40 2.13 -0.30
N LEU A 126 13.64 1.63 -0.26
CA LEU A 126 14.67 1.98 0.72
C LEU A 126 15.74 2.94 0.14
N CYS A 127 15.54 3.44 -1.07
CA CYS A 127 16.43 4.41 -1.69
C CYS A 127 16.44 5.72 -0.90
N GLU A 128 17.61 6.24 -0.55
CA GLU A 128 17.76 7.50 0.20
C GLU A 128 17.31 8.72 -0.61
N ASP A 129 17.41 8.64 -1.96
CA ASP A 129 16.93 9.66 -2.89
C ASP A 129 15.46 9.44 -3.32
N ALA A 130 14.72 8.56 -2.65
CA ALA A 130 13.31 8.35 -2.98
C ALA A 130 12.50 9.65 -2.81
N ARG A 131 11.51 9.84 -3.69
CA ARG A 131 10.53 10.93 -3.59
C ARG A 131 9.13 10.35 -3.56
N PHE A 132 8.22 11.03 -2.86
CA PHE A 132 6.90 10.52 -2.58
C PHE A 132 5.81 11.48 -3.05
N THR A 133 4.79 10.93 -3.71
CA THR A 133 3.64 11.64 -4.26
C THR A 133 2.79 12.24 -3.14
N GLY A 134 2.42 13.51 -3.26
CA GLY A 134 1.63 14.21 -2.25
C GLY A 134 2.40 14.59 -0.98
N TYR A 135 3.72 14.48 -1.01
CA TYR A 135 4.60 14.74 0.14
C TYR A 135 5.88 15.48 -0.26
N ASP A 136 6.72 14.91 -1.13
CA ASP A 136 7.89 15.57 -1.73
C ASP A 136 7.52 16.35 -2.98
N VAL A 137 6.48 15.91 -3.67
CA VAL A 137 5.92 16.51 -4.89
C VAL A 137 4.41 16.62 -4.74
N ASP A 138 3.79 17.49 -5.58
CA ASP A 138 2.34 17.61 -5.57
C ASP A 138 1.65 16.31 -5.98
N GLY A 139 0.54 16.00 -5.32
CA GLY A 139 -0.23 14.77 -5.47
C GLY A 139 -1.55 14.94 -6.19
N GLY A 140 -2.47 14.01 -5.94
CA GLY A 140 -3.72 13.84 -6.69
C GLY A 140 -4.96 14.50 -6.08
N TYR A 141 -4.85 15.29 -5.03
CA TYR A 141 -5.97 16.12 -4.59
C TYR A 141 -6.09 17.36 -5.48
N ALA A 142 -6.07 17.13 -6.80
CA ALA A 142 -6.11 18.12 -7.86
C ALA A 142 -6.69 17.53 -9.14
N GLU A 143 -7.13 18.39 -10.06
CA GLU A 143 -7.65 17.98 -11.37
C GLU A 143 -6.57 17.38 -12.28
N TYR A 144 -5.30 17.76 -12.07
CA TYR A 144 -4.16 17.24 -12.83
C TYR A 144 -2.98 16.96 -11.91
N ALA A 145 -2.16 15.98 -12.29
CA ALA A 145 -0.94 15.61 -11.59
C ALA A 145 0.16 15.21 -12.59
N VAL A 146 1.42 15.41 -12.21
CA VAL A 146 2.59 14.96 -12.99
C VAL A 146 3.27 13.81 -12.28
N THR A 147 3.72 12.80 -13.03
CA THR A 147 4.45 11.66 -12.51
C THR A 147 5.46 11.12 -13.53
N PRO A 148 6.61 10.55 -13.11
CA PRO A 148 7.46 9.81 -14.02
C PRO A 148 6.72 8.61 -14.64
N ALA A 149 6.82 8.42 -15.95
CA ALA A 149 6.16 7.31 -16.65
C ALA A 149 6.57 5.93 -16.08
N ALA A 150 7.80 5.79 -15.59
CA ALA A 150 8.31 4.58 -14.94
C ALA A 150 7.65 4.27 -13.58
N PHE A 151 6.86 5.18 -13.01
CA PHE A 151 6.14 5.02 -11.74
C PHE A 151 4.63 5.17 -11.90
N ALA A 152 4.14 5.19 -13.16
CA ALA A 152 2.73 5.06 -13.49
C ALA A 152 2.43 3.60 -13.90
N TYR A 153 1.29 3.06 -13.49
CA TYR A 153 0.94 1.66 -13.67
C TYR A 153 -0.38 1.53 -14.43
N ARG A 154 -0.44 0.60 -15.40
CA ARG A 154 -1.71 0.22 -15.99
C ARG A 154 -2.64 -0.35 -14.96
N LEU A 155 -3.90 0.05 -15.02
CA LEU A 155 -4.90 -0.37 -14.05
C LEU A 155 -5.75 -1.52 -14.60
N PRO A 156 -6.17 -2.46 -13.75
CA PRO A 156 -7.15 -3.47 -14.13
C PRO A 156 -8.50 -2.82 -14.48
N ASP A 157 -9.35 -3.56 -15.18
CA ASP A 157 -10.71 -3.13 -15.52
C ASP A 157 -11.61 -3.16 -14.29
N MET A 158 -11.50 -2.11 -13.49
CA MET A 158 -12.26 -1.84 -12.27
C MET A 158 -12.68 -0.37 -12.26
N PRO A 159 -13.79 0.01 -11.59
CA PRO A 159 -14.15 1.43 -11.42
C PRO A 159 -13.00 2.25 -10.79
N ASP A 160 -12.84 3.51 -11.20
CA ASP A 160 -11.76 4.39 -10.73
C ASP A 160 -11.73 4.51 -9.20
N THR A 161 -12.88 4.66 -8.57
CA THR A 161 -13.00 4.74 -7.11
C THR A 161 -12.68 3.41 -6.41
N ALA A 162 -12.92 2.29 -7.07
CA ALA A 162 -12.63 0.96 -6.51
C ALA A 162 -11.16 0.58 -6.64
N VAL A 163 -10.47 1.04 -7.70
CA VAL A 163 -9.05 0.73 -7.92
C VAL A 163 -8.12 1.68 -7.15
N ALA A 164 -8.53 2.92 -6.86
CA ALA A 164 -7.71 3.89 -6.15
C ALA A 164 -7.13 3.37 -4.81
N PRO A 165 -7.88 2.69 -3.92
CA PRO A 165 -7.30 2.13 -2.69
C PRO A 165 -6.22 1.07 -2.91
N LEU A 166 -6.21 0.40 -4.07
CA LEU A 166 -5.16 -0.58 -4.39
C LEU A 166 -3.79 0.07 -4.48
N LEU A 167 -3.71 1.34 -4.89
CA LEU A 167 -2.47 2.07 -5.16
C LEU A 167 -1.66 2.46 -3.90
N CYS A 168 -2.25 2.32 -2.70
CA CYS A 168 -1.52 2.46 -1.44
C CYS A 168 -1.88 1.30 -0.50
N ALA A 169 -3.11 1.29 0.01
CA ALA A 169 -3.57 0.27 0.96
C ALA A 169 -3.41 -1.15 0.41
N GLY A 170 -3.69 -1.36 -0.88
CA GLY A 170 -3.47 -2.64 -1.55
C GLY A 170 -2.00 -2.99 -1.66
N ILE A 171 -1.16 -2.09 -2.20
CA ILE A 171 0.27 -2.36 -2.45
C ILE A 171 1.02 -2.58 -1.14
N ILE A 172 0.81 -1.73 -0.12
CA ILE A 172 1.45 -1.94 1.20
C ILE A 172 0.96 -3.23 1.85
N GLY A 173 -0.32 -3.54 1.71
CA GLY A 173 -0.89 -4.80 2.18
C GLY A 173 -0.26 -6.01 1.50
N TYR A 174 -0.09 -5.97 0.18
CA TYR A 174 0.56 -7.01 -0.60
C TYR A 174 2.02 -7.22 -0.17
N ARG A 175 2.77 -6.12 0.05
CA ARG A 175 4.11 -6.19 0.61
C ARG A 175 4.14 -6.77 2.01
N CYS A 176 3.19 -6.42 2.88
CA CYS A 176 3.05 -7.04 4.20
C CYS A 176 2.82 -8.55 4.10
N LEU A 177 1.94 -9.01 3.20
CA LEU A 177 1.71 -10.43 2.95
C LEU A 177 3.00 -11.13 2.47
N ARG A 178 3.76 -10.50 1.57
CA ARG A 178 5.06 -11.00 1.11
C ARG A 178 6.04 -11.16 2.27
N LEU A 179 6.24 -10.10 3.05
CA LEU A 179 7.23 -10.06 4.13
C LEU A 179 6.82 -10.90 5.35
N ALA A 180 5.54 -11.18 5.51
CA ALA A 180 5.01 -12.13 6.49
C ALA A 180 5.06 -13.60 6.01
N GLY A 181 5.54 -13.86 4.78
CA GLY A 181 5.64 -15.21 4.22
C GLY A 181 4.32 -15.80 3.72
N VAL A 182 3.27 -14.97 3.57
CA VAL A 182 1.94 -15.42 3.15
C VAL A 182 1.90 -15.77 1.66
N LEU A 183 2.62 -15.01 0.81
CA LEU A 183 2.61 -15.23 -0.65
C LEU A 183 3.37 -16.50 -1.09
N GLY A 184 4.13 -17.14 -0.18
CA GLY A 184 5.00 -18.27 -0.55
C GLY A 184 6.19 -17.85 -1.42
N GLN A 185 6.98 -18.83 -1.91
CA GLN A 185 8.12 -18.56 -2.80
C GLN A 185 7.74 -18.54 -4.28
N SER A 186 6.49 -18.87 -4.64
CA SER A 186 6.00 -18.79 -6.02
C SER A 186 4.47 -18.78 -6.01
N LEU A 187 3.85 -17.81 -6.66
CA LEU A 187 2.45 -17.91 -7.04
C LEU A 187 2.31 -19.03 -8.09
N PRO A 188 1.37 -19.99 -7.95
CA PRO A 188 1.06 -20.92 -9.04
C PRO A 188 0.53 -20.12 -10.23
N GLY A 189 1.27 -20.07 -11.32
CA GLY A 189 0.85 -19.39 -12.57
C GLY A 189 1.66 -18.16 -12.97
N ALA A 190 2.57 -17.62 -12.13
CA ALA A 190 3.51 -16.58 -12.54
C ALA A 190 4.77 -17.19 -13.18
N SER A 191 4.60 -18.07 -14.16
CA SER A 191 5.64 -18.36 -15.12
C SER A 191 5.62 -17.23 -16.15
N LEU A 192 6.53 -16.26 -16.03
CA LEU A 192 6.80 -15.32 -17.11
C LEU A 192 7.15 -16.13 -18.36
N PRO A 193 6.45 -15.98 -19.50
CA PRO A 193 6.88 -16.59 -20.73
C PRO A 193 8.20 -15.92 -21.18
N GLY A 194 9.29 -16.66 -21.13
CA GLY A 194 10.52 -16.36 -21.85
C GLY A 194 11.60 -15.60 -21.10
N THR A 195 12.20 -16.18 -20.07
CA THR A 195 13.61 -15.90 -19.75
C THR A 195 14.39 -17.20 -19.64
N GLY A 196 14.67 -17.81 -20.78
CA GLY A 196 15.79 -18.72 -20.91
C GLY A 196 17.10 -17.94 -20.80
N LEU A 197 17.54 -17.71 -19.59
CA LEU A 197 18.91 -17.33 -19.28
C LEU A 197 19.44 -18.31 -18.22
N SER A 198 19.89 -19.46 -18.69
CA SER A 198 20.97 -20.19 -18.06
C SER A 198 22.22 -19.31 -18.16
N GLY A 199 22.48 -18.51 -17.15
CA GLY A 199 23.63 -17.62 -17.06
C GLY A 199 24.12 -17.61 -15.61
N ALA A 200 25.33 -18.15 -15.40
CA ALA A 200 26.03 -18.29 -14.16
C ALA A 200 25.89 -17.08 -13.22
N SER A 201 25.45 -17.30 -11.99
CA SER A 201 25.63 -16.38 -10.87
C SER A 201 27.11 -16.06 -10.69
N PRO A 202 27.52 -14.81 -10.55
CA PRO A 202 28.82 -14.51 -9.99
C PRO A 202 28.81 -14.92 -8.52
N ALA A 203 29.68 -15.85 -8.18
CA ALA A 203 29.94 -16.29 -6.82
C ALA A 203 30.39 -15.10 -5.96
N GLY A 204 29.79 -14.96 -4.77
CA GLY A 204 30.40 -14.21 -3.70
C GLY A 204 29.59 -13.04 -3.13
N ALA A 205 28.64 -13.35 -2.27
CA ALA A 205 28.30 -12.64 -1.03
C ALA A 205 27.14 -13.39 -0.33
N ASP A 206 27.36 -14.61 0.06
CA ASP A 206 26.53 -15.26 1.07
C ASP A 206 26.77 -14.57 2.41
N LEU A 207 25.84 -13.73 2.83
CA LEU A 207 25.69 -13.40 4.24
C LEU A 207 25.13 -14.65 4.92
N PRO A 208 25.87 -15.30 5.86
CA PRO A 208 25.37 -16.46 6.57
C PRO A 208 24.23 -16.02 7.49
N GLY A 209 23.01 -16.46 7.24
CA GLY A 209 21.92 -16.32 8.19
C GLY A 209 20.53 -16.01 7.68
N ALA A 210 20.28 -15.93 6.38
CA ALA A 210 18.93 -15.73 5.86
C ALA A 210 18.61 -16.72 4.74
N SER A 211 18.74 -17.99 5.00
CA SER A 211 17.96 -18.97 4.24
C SER A 211 16.54 -18.91 4.78
N PRO A 212 15.55 -18.51 3.97
CA PRO A 212 14.18 -18.81 4.31
C PRO A 212 14.02 -20.30 4.08
N SER A 213 14.27 -21.10 5.11
CA SER A 213 13.82 -22.48 5.13
C SER A 213 12.29 -22.48 5.20
N GLY A 214 11.67 -22.17 4.07
CA GLY A 214 10.24 -22.32 3.84
C GLY A 214 9.85 -23.78 3.58
N ALA A 215 10.49 -24.72 4.27
CA ALA A 215 9.93 -26.04 4.47
C ALA A 215 8.74 -25.85 5.41
N THR A 216 7.53 -25.82 4.84
CA THR A 216 6.29 -25.98 5.59
C THR A 216 6.44 -27.23 6.46
N PRO A 217 6.33 -27.13 7.79
CA PRO A 217 6.04 -28.32 8.56
C PRO A 217 4.75 -28.90 7.97
N SER A 218 4.78 -30.14 7.53
CA SER A 218 3.64 -30.90 7.02
C SER A 218 2.64 -31.17 8.15
N GLY A 219 2.00 -30.09 8.61
CA GLY A 219 0.81 -30.13 9.45
C GLY A 219 -0.41 -30.02 8.53
N SER A 220 -1.29 -31.00 8.60
CA SER A 220 -2.44 -31.21 7.70
C SER A 220 -3.59 -30.21 7.89
N GLY A 221 -3.33 -28.96 8.27
CA GLY A 221 -4.34 -27.93 8.49
C GLY A 221 -4.09 -26.65 7.71
N PRO A 222 -5.14 -25.82 7.50
CA PRO A 222 -5.00 -24.52 6.86
C PRO A 222 -4.10 -23.60 7.70
N ARG A 223 -3.27 -22.79 7.02
CA ARG A 223 -2.43 -21.78 7.66
C ARG A 223 -3.28 -20.62 8.15
N LEU A 224 -2.96 -20.08 9.33
CA LEU A 224 -3.72 -19.02 9.99
C LEU A 224 -2.95 -17.69 10.01
N LEU A 225 -3.53 -16.66 9.41
CA LEU A 225 -3.03 -15.28 9.43
C LEU A 225 -3.82 -14.43 10.44
N GLY A 226 -3.11 -13.70 11.31
CA GLY A 226 -3.70 -12.67 12.16
C GLY A 226 -3.58 -11.28 11.55
N LEU A 227 -4.68 -10.54 11.41
CA LEU A 227 -4.69 -9.14 11.00
C LEU A 227 -5.08 -8.25 12.18
N TYR A 228 -4.17 -7.40 12.64
CA TYR A 228 -4.37 -6.48 13.76
C TYR A 228 -4.65 -5.06 13.25
N GLY A 229 -5.89 -4.58 13.47
CA GLY A 229 -6.46 -3.41 12.81
C GLY A 229 -7.13 -3.79 11.48
N PHE A 230 -8.35 -3.25 11.24
CA PHE A 230 -9.13 -3.60 10.05
C PHE A 230 -9.66 -2.35 9.35
N GLY A 231 -8.78 -1.70 8.60
CA GLY A 231 -9.04 -0.56 7.72
C GLY A 231 -8.78 -0.92 6.26
N ALA A 232 -8.45 0.12 5.45
CA ALA A 232 -8.28 -0.01 4.01
C ALA A 232 -7.27 -1.10 3.58
N ALA A 233 -6.11 -1.24 4.24
CA ALA A 233 -5.14 -2.27 3.87
C ALA A 233 -5.58 -3.68 4.30
N ALA A 234 -6.09 -3.83 5.52
CA ALA A 234 -6.43 -5.14 6.07
C ALA A 234 -7.60 -5.80 5.33
N HIS A 235 -8.64 -5.02 4.89
CA HIS A 235 -9.77 -5.61 4.17
C HIS A 235 -9.38 -6.14 2.77
N ILE A 236 -8.36 -5.54 2.13
CA ILE A 236 -7.78 -6.04 0.87
C ILE A 236 -6.92 -7.28 1.16
N CYS A 237 -6.02 -7.21 2.17
CA CYS A 237 -5.16 -8.33 2.56
C CYS A 237 -5.93 -9.60 2.91
N LEU A 238 -7.04 -9.46 3.63
CA LEU A 238 -7.90 -10.58 3.99
C LEU A 238 -8.35 -11.35 2.75
N GLN A 239 -8.83 -10.65 1.72
CA GLN A 239 -9.35 -11.26 0.51
C GLN A 239 -8.24 -11.97 -0.29
N ILE A 240 -7.06 -11.34 -0.40
CA ILE A 240 -5.90 -11.95 -1.05
C ILE A 240 -5.43 -13.18 -0.27
N ALA A 241 -5.26 -13.10 1.05
CA ALA A 241 -4.82 -14.22 1.87
C ALA A 241 -5.79 -15.41 1.77
N ARG A 242 -7.09 -15.15 1.78
CA ARG A 242 -8.12 -16.18 1.59
C ARG A 242 -8.05 -16.85 0.20
N HIS A 243 -7.86 -16.05 -0.85
CA HIS A 243 -7.66 -16.57 -2.20
C HIS A 243 -6.45 -17.52 -2.27
N LEU A 244 -5.41 -17.23 -1.48
CA LEU A 244 -4.21 -18.07 -1.35
C LEU A 244 -4.39 -19.25 -0.38
N GLY A 245 -5.60 -19.52 0.08
CA GLY A 245 -5.94 -20.66 0.94
C GLY A 245 -5.59 -20.49 2.43
N TRP A 246 -5.40 -19.24 2.90
CA TRP A 246 -5.20 -18.98 4.32
C TRP A 246 -6.53 -18.77 5.04
N GLU A 247 -6.63 -19.27 6.26
CA GLU A 247 -7.62 -18.77 7.22
C GLU A 247 -7.16 -17.43 7.79
N VAL A 248 -8.11 -16.53 8.06
CA VAL A 248 -7.78 -15.19 8.55
C VAL A 248 -8.57 -14.87 9.80
N ALA A 249 -7.86 -14.57 10.89
CA ALA A 249 -8.41 -14.02 12.12
C ALA A 249 -8.16 -12.50 12.17
N VAL A 250 -9.20 -11.72 12.47
CA VAL A 250 -9.15 -10.25 12.49
C VAL A 250 -9.28 -9.73 13.91
N TYR A 251 -8.30 -8.93 14.34
CA TYR A 251 -8.26 -8.29 15.66
C TYR A 251 -8.56 -6.81 15.51
N THR A 252 -9.78 -6.39 15.88
CA THR A 252 -10.22 -4.98 15.76
C THR A 252 -11.27 -4.61 16.80
N ARG A 253 -11.25 -3.36 17.24
CA ARG A 253 -12.16 -2.84 18.30
C ARG A 253 -13.55 -2.50 17.76
N GLY A 254 -13.65 -1.98 16.54
CA GLY A 254 -14.89 -1.48 15.96
C GLY A 254 -15.86 -2.60 15.59
N ALA A 255 -17.12 -2.52 16.01
CA ALA A 255 -18.14 -3.50 15.66
C ALA A 255 -18.40 -3.58 14.14
N GLU A 256 -18.43 -2.42 13.47
CA GLU A 256 -18.58 -2.34 12.00
C GLU A 256 -17.42 -3.02 11.27
N HIS A 257 -16.18 -2.80 11.74
CA HIS A 257 -15.00 -3.45 11.18
C HIS A 257 -15.05 -4.97 11.39
N ARG A 258 -15.51 -5.46 12.55
CA ARG A 258 -15.69 -6.91 12.78
C ARG A 258 -16.72 -7.50 11.84
N ARG A 259 -17.86 -6.79 11.64
CA ARG A 259 -18.91 -7.23 10.72
C ARG A 259 -18.37 -7.30 9.29
N LEU A 260 -17.71 -6.25 8.79
CA LEU A 260 -17.10 -6.25 7.47
C LEU A 260 -16.06 -7.37 7.30
N ALA A 261 -15.23 -7.63 8.32
CA ALA A 261 -14.27 -8.72 8.27
C ALA A 261 -14.93 -10.08 8.07
N LEU A 262 -16.01 -10.36 8.80
CA LEU A 262 -16.78 -11.61 8.66
C LEU A 262 -17.51 -11.70 7.32
N GLU A 263 -18.10 -10.60 6.83
CA GLU A 263 -18.71 -10.51 5.50
C GLU A 263 -17.72 -10.81 4.37
N LEU A 264 -16.46 -10.35 4.52
CA LEU A 264 -15.37 -10.63 3.57
C LEU A 264 -14.73 -12.00 3.80
N GLY A 265 -15.18 -12.73 4.82
CA GLY A 265 -14.88 -14.13 5.07
C GLY A 265 -13.74 -14.38 6.04
N ALA A 266 -13.45 -13.48 6.97
CA ALA A 266 -12.63 -13.83 8.12
C ALA A 266 -13.26 -15.01 8.87
N THR A 267 -12.43 -15.94 9.34
CA THR A 267 -12.92 -17.08 10.15
C THR A 267 -13.28 -16.66 11.57
N TRP A 268 -12.77 -15.51 12.00
CA TRP A 268 -13.06 -14.89 13.28
C TRP A 268 -12.75 -13.40 13.26
N ALA A 269 -13.49 -12.61 14.06
CA ALA A 269 -13.22 -11.20 14.28
C ALA A 269 -13.59 -10.78 15.71
N GLY A 270 -12.62 -10.22 16.44
CA GLY A 270 -12.77 -9.77 17.83
C GLY A 270 -11.71 -8.77 18.26
N PRO A 271 -11.68 -8.32 19.53
CA PRO A 271 -10.62 -7.47 20.05
C PRO A 271 -9.29 -8.20 20.21
N ALA A 272 -8.18 -7.47 20.25
CA ALA A 272 -6.87 -8.02 20.57
C ALA A 272 -6.88 -8.61 22.01
N GLY A 273 -6.14 -9.70 22.21
CA GLY A 273 -6.12 -10.43 23.47
C GLY A 273 -7.23 -11.48 23.61
N GLU A 274 -8.26 -11.45 22.78
CA GLU A 274 -9.21 -12.57 22.67
C GLU A 274 -8.77 -13.60 21.63
N SER A 275 -9.27 -14.81 21.73
CA SER A 275 -8.94 -15.92 20.83
C SER A 275 -10.21 -16.44 20.15
N PRO A 276 -10.15 -16.83 18.85
CA PRO A 276 -11.26 -17.44 18.13
C PRO A 276 -11.73 -18.77 18.75
N ARG A 277 -10.90 -19.35 19.62
CA ARG A 277 -11.20 -20.61 20.34
C ARG A 277 -10.70 -20.50 21.79
N PRO A 278 -11.20 -21.32 22.73
CA PRO A 278 -10.64 -21.36 24.07
C PRO A 278 -9.11 -21.49 24.02
N ALA A 279 -8.39 -20.74 24.85
CA ALA A 279 -6.94 -20.60 24.82
C ALA A 279 -6.14 -21.92 24.78
N THR A 280 -6.78 -23.02 25.22
CA THR A 280 -6.21 -24.38 25.22
C THR A 280 -6.35 -25.12 23.88
N LYS A 281 -7.11 -24.58 22.90
CA LYS A 281 -7.45 -25.26 21.64
C LYS A 281 -7.31 -24.37 20.39
N ALA A 282 -6.92 -23.09 20.53
CA ALA A 282 -6.69 -22.23 19.37
C ALA A 282 -5.34 -22.62 18.73
N PRO A 283 -5.31 -22.93 17.41
CA PRO A 283 -4.04 -23.07 16.74
C PRO A 283 -3.30 -21.71 16.78
N PRO A 284 -1.98 -21.72 16.98
CA PRO A 284 -1.21 -20.47 16.93
C PRO A 284 -1.24 -19.90 15.51
N LEU A 285 -1.08 -18.58 15.41
CA LEU A 285 -0.96 -17.90 14.12
C LEU A 285 0.34 -18.31 13.42
N ASP A 286 0.28 -18.60 12.13
CA ASP A 286 1.47 -18.83 11.31
C ASP A 286 2.19 -17.51 10.98
N ALA A 287 1.41 -16.46 10.77
CA ALA A 287 1.88 -15.10 10.51
C ALA A 287 0.91 -14.07 11.11
N ALA A 288 1.40 -12.88 11.37
CA ALA A 288 0.59 -11.74 11.79
C ALA A 288 0.99 -10.47 11.05
N ILE A 289 0.02 -9.60 10.76
CA ILE A 289 0.26 -8.28 10.18
C ILE A 289 -0.44 -7.24 11.05
N ILE A 290 0.28 -6.19 11.45
CA ILE A 290 -0.23 -5.11 12.28
C ILE A 290 -0.35 -3.86 11.42
N PHE A 291 -1.58 -3.37 11.22
CA PHE A 291 -1.89 -2.12 10.55
C PHE A 291 -2.31 -1.01 11.51
N ALA A 292 -2.75 -1.37 12.72
CA ALA A 292 -3.12 -0.39 13.74
C ALA A 292 -1.88 0.29 14.32
N PRO A 293 -1.91 1.62 14.58
CA PRO A 293 -0.75 2.40 15.04
C PRO A 293 -0.50 2.23 16.56
N ALA A 294 -0.48 0.99 17.06
CA ALA A 294 -0.39 0.67 18.48
C ALA A 294 0.71 -0.38 18.73
N GLY A 295 1.80 0.03 19.37
CA GLY A 295 2.97 -0.81 19.64
C GLY A 295 2.68 -2.00 20.56
N ASP A 296 1.72 -1.89 21.49
CA ASP A 296 1.30 -2.99 22.38
C ASP A 296 0.83 -4.23 21.61
N LEU A 297 0.26 -4.04 20.42
CA LEU A 297 -0.20 -5.15 19.57
C LEU A 297 0.92 -6.07 19.11
N VAL A 298 2.18 -5.61 19.13
CA VAL A 298 3.35 -6.45 18.82
C VAL A 298 3.47 -7.56 19.86
N ILE A 299 3.27 -7.23 21.13
CA ILE A 299 3.30 -8.21 22.23
C ILE A 299 2.17 -9.22 22.09
N ASP A 300 0.95 -8.75 21.79
CA ASP A 300 -0.22 -9.62 21.63
C ASP A 300 -0.05 -10.55 20.42
N ALA A 301 0.46 -10.03 19.31
CA ALA A 301 0.75 -10.83 18.11
C ALA A 301 1.82 -11.89 18.39
N LEU A 302 2.92 -11.53 19.08
CA LEU A 302 3.99 -12.47 19.44
C LEU A 302 3.50 -13.60 20.37
N LYS A 303 2.60 -13.29 21.31
CA LYS A 303 1.98 -14.32 22.19
C LYS A 303 1.14 -15.33 21.41
N ALA A 304 0.45 -14.86 20.36
CA ALA A 304 -0.40 -15.71 19.52
C ALA A 304 0.38 -16.46 18.43
N LEU A 305 1.62 -16.05 18.13
CA LEU A 305 2.41 -16.55 17.01
C LEU A 305 3.06 -17.88 17.32
N ARG A 306 3.05 -18.82 16.35
CA ARG A 306 3.81 -20.08 16.46
C ARG A 306 5.33 -19.82 16.49
N LYS A 307 6.11 -20.83 16.83
CA LYS A 307 7.58 -20.82 16.66
C LYS A 307 7.92 -20.63 15.18
N GLY A 308 8.94 -19.82 14.88
CA GLY A 308 9.35 -19.48 13.52
C GLY A 308 8.36 -18.62 12.74
N GLY A 309 7.31 -18.08 13.37
CA GLY A 309 6.34 -17.21 12.72
C GLY A 309 6.85 -15.78 12.60
N ILE A 310 6.18 -14.96 11.75
CA ILE A 310 6.56 -13.59 11.44
C ILE A 310 5.45 -12.63 11.79
N VAL A 311 5.79 -11.55 12.50
CA VAL A 311 4.95 -10.36 12.70
C VAL A 311 5.44 -9.25 11.77
N ALA A 312 4.63 -8.83 10.79
CA ALA A 312 4.92 -7.71 9.91
C ALA A 312 4.20 -6.44 10.39
N LEU A 313 4.93 -5.31 10.48
CA LEU A 313 4.39 -4.01 10.90
C LEU A 313 4.16 -3.15 9.67
N GLY A 314 2.90 -2.99 9.24
CA GLY A 314 2.51 -2.29 8.01
C GLY A 314 2.11 -0.82 8.20
N GLY A 315 2.13 -0.30 9.42
CA GLY A 315 1.82 1.11 9.69
C GLY A 315 3.02 2.02 9.42
N ILE A 316 2.78 3.21 8.84
CA ILE A 316 3.82 4.24 8.67
C ILE A 316 4.19 4.90 10.01
N TYR A 317 3.29 4.87 10.96
CA TYR A 317 3.42 5.40 12.31
C TYR A 317 2.92 4.37 13.31
N SER A 318 3.53 4.32 14.50
CA SER A 318 3.08 3.52 15.63
C SER A 318 3.50 4.17 16.93
N SER A 319 2.74 3.96 18.00
CA SER A 319 3.23 4.24 19.35
C SER A 319 4.46 3.37 19.65
N PRO A 320 5.29 3.73 20.69
CA PRO A 320 6.43 2.93 21.08
C PRO A 320 6.04 1.47 21.33
N ILE A 321 6.90 0.55 20.88
CA ILE A 321 6.76 -0.88 21.19
C ILE A 321 7.26 -1.07 22.63
N PRO A 322 6.47 -1.68 23.53
CA PRO A 322 6.91 -1.99 24.88
C PRO A 322 8.13 -2.94 24.88
N PRO A 323 8.89 -3.03 25.98
CA PRO A 323 9.94 -4.03 26.12
C PRO A 323 9.40 -5.43 25.79
N ILE A 324 10.14 -6.17 24.97
CA ILE A 324 9.78 -7.53 24.56
C ILE A 324 10.55 -8.50 25.45
N ASP A 325 9.85 -9.32 26.23
CA ASP A 325 10.46 -10.41 26.97
C ASP A 325 11.11 -11.42 26.03
N TYR A 326 12.38 -11.76 26.28
CA TYR A 326 13.15 -12.65 25.41
C TYR A 326 12.45 -13.96 25.05
N PRO A 327 11.75 -14.68 25.96
CA PRO A 327 10.99 -15.89 25.61
C PRO A 327 9.96 -15.71 24.50
N LEU A 328 9.44 -14.50 24.27
CA LEU A 328 8.48 -14.23 23.20
C LEU A 328 9.11 -14.30 21.81
N ILE A 329 10.41 -14.02 21.68
CA ILE A 329 11.11 -14.06 20.38
C ILE A 329 12.10 -15.22 20.28
N TYR A 330 12.44 -15.90 21.39
CA TYR A 330 13.48 -16.93 21.47
C TYR A 330 13.32 -18.08 20.43
N HIS A 331 12.10 -18.43 20.08
CA HIS A 331 11.82 -19.53 19.16
C HIS A 331 11.83 -19.10 17.68
N GLU A 332 12.83 -18.35 17.25
CA GLU A 332 13.00 -17.87 15.86
C GLU A 332 11.81 -17.05 15.34
N ARG A 333 11.06 -16.41 16.24
CA ARG A 333 10.02 -15.48 15.85
C ARG A 333 10.63 -14.19 15.34
N VAL A 334 10.05 -13.64 14.26
CA VAL A 334 10.55 -12.43 13.61
C VAL A 334 9.55 -11.29 13.78
N VAL A 335 10.04 -10.13 14.21
CA VAL A 335 9.31 -8.85 14.09
C VAL A 335 9.98 -8.04 12.99
N ARG A 336 9.21 -7.68 11.97
CA ARG A 336 9.72 -7.01 10.77
C ARG A 336 8.87 -5.80 10.40
N SER A 337 9.49 -4.62 10.29
CA SER A 337 8.84 -3.44 9.74
C SER A 337 8.71 -3.53 8.21
N VAL A 338 7.71 -2.85 7.67
CA VAL A 338 7.46 -2.74 6.24
C VAL A 338 7.52 -1.27 5.87
N ALA A 339 8.54 -0.90 5.11
CA ALA A 339 8.75 0.48 4.67
C ALA A 339 8.24 0.64 3.23
N ASN A 340 7.04 1.23 3.07
CA ASN A 340 6.46 1.48 1.76
C ASN A 340 6.36 0.18 0.90
N SER A 341 6.52 0.29 -0.42
CA SER A 341 6.43 -0.80 -1.38
C SER A 341 7.37 -0.59 -2.57
N THR A 342 7.70 -1.66 -3.26
CA THR A 342 8.48 -1.61 -4.49
C THR A 342 7.57 -1.53 -5.72
N ARG A 343 8.15 -1.20 -6.89
CA ARG A 343 7.42 -1.26 -8.16
C ARG A 343 6.96 -2.69 -8.49
N ALA A 344 7.74 -3.68 -8.11
CA ALA A 344 7.34 -5.09 -8.26
C ALA A 344 6.07 -5.41 -7.44
N ASP A 345 5.99 -4.96 -6.18
CA ASP A 345 4.78 -5.17 -5.36
C ASP A 345 3.53 -4.54 -6.02
N ALA A 346 3.69 -3.35 -6.62
CA ALA A 346 2.60 -2.67 -7.31
C ALA A 346 2.12 -3.44 -8.55
N ARG A 347 3.05 -3.86 -9.42
CA ARG A 347 2.71 -4.63 -10.63
C ARG A 347 2.03 -5.93 -10.27
N GLU A 348 2.63 -6.72 -9.41
CA GLU A 348 2.11 -8.04 -9.02
C GLU A 348 0.72 -7.95 -8.37
N LEU A 349 0.49 -6.95 -7.51
CA LEU A 349 -0.84 -6.74 -6.95
C LEU A 349 -1.86 -6.39 -8.03
N LEU A 350 -1.54 -5.45 -8.94
CA LEU A 350 -2.48 -4.99 -9.96
C LEU A 350 -2.80 -6.09 -10.99
N GLU A 351 -1.87 -7.02 -11.24
CA GLU A 351 -2.07 -8.23 -12.04
C GLU A 351 -2.90 -9.29 -11.29
N LEU A 352 -2.74 -9.38 -9.97
CA LEU A 352 -3.47 -10.33 -9.13
C LEU A 352 -4.91 -9.87 -8.85
N ALA A 353 -5.14 -8.57 -8.68
CA ALA A 353 -6.42 -8.02 -8.24
C ALA A 353 -7.64 -8.45 -9.09
N PRO A 354 -7.56 -8.58 -10.42
CA PRO A 354 -8.66 -9.12 -11.22
C PRO A 354 -8.93 -10.61 -11.01
N GLN A 355 -7.91 -11.38 -10.61
CA GLN A 355 -8.02 -12.83 -10.40
C GLN A 355 -8.62 -13.15 -9.03
N VAL A 356 -8.34 -12.27 -8.04
CA VAL A 356 -9.00 -12.26 -6.76
C VAL A 356 -10.17 -11.28 -6.89
N PRO A 357 -11.43 -11.67 -6.71
CA PRO A 357 -12.54 -10.71 -6.78
C PRO A 357 -12.49 -9.73 -5.59
N VAL A 358 -11.43 -8.91 -5.57
CA VAL A 358 -11.20 -7.94 -4.49
C VAL A 358 -12.30 -6.90 -4.52
N ARG A 359 -13.15 -6.94 -3.49
CA ARG A 359 -14.13 -5.88 -3.23
C ARG A 359 -13.47 -4.82 -2.37
N THR A 360 -13.26 -3.64 -2.95
CA THR A 360 -12.89 -2.46 -2.18
C THR A 360 -14.16 -1.77 -1.71
N GLU A 361 -14.41 -1.80 -0.41
CA GLU A 361 -15.48 -0.98 0.17
C GLU A 361 -14.99 0.47 0.20
N VAL A 362 -15.73 1.37 -0.48
CA VAL A 362 -15.32 2.77 -0.63
C VAL A 362 -16.42 3.74 -0.26
N GLN A 363 -16.04 4.82 0.40
CA GLN A 363 -16.87 5.99 0.61
C GLN A 363 -16.32 7.13 -0.24
N VAL A 364 -17.14 7.62 -1.17
CA VAL A 364 -16.73 8.63 -2.17
C VAL A 364 -17.10 10.03 -1.69
N PHE A 365 -16.18 10.96 -1.88
CA PHE A 365 -16.33 12.39 -1.60
C PHE A 365 -15.94 13.19 -2.85
N PRO A 366 -16.54 14.33 -3.14
CA PRO A 366 -16.02 15.25 -4.15
C PRO A 366 -14.68 15.85 -3.69
N LEU A 367 -13.85 16.32 -4.64
CA LEU A 367 -12.53 16.89 -4.35
C LEU A 367 -12.56 17.96 -3.25
N GLU A 368 -13.53 18.87 -3.31
CA GLU A 368 -13.68 19.98 -2.39
C GLU A 368 -13.97 19.55 -0.95
N GLN A 369 -14.39 18.30 -0.76
CA GLN A 369 -14.65 17.70 0.56
C GLN A 369 -13.45 16.88 1.10
N ALA A 370 -12.24 17.16 0.64
CA ALA A 370 -11.04 16.46 1.14
C ALA A 370 -10.84 16.61 2.66
N ASN A 371 -11.17 17.77 3.23
CA ASN A 371 -11.11 17.97 4.69
C ASN A 371 -12.10 17.09 5.44
N GLU A 372 -13.31 16.92 4.91
CA GLU A 372 -14.36 16.06 5.47
C GLU A 372 -13.94 14.59 5.42
N ALA A 373 -13.34 14.17 4.31
CA ALA A 373 -12.83 12.82 4.13
C ALA A 373 -11.71 12.50 5.14
N LEU A 374 -10.75 13.43 5.31
CA LEU A 374 -9.66 13.30 6.30
C LEU A 374 -10.20 13.27 7.75
N LEU A 375 -11.18 14.12 8.07
CA LEU A 375 -11.79 14.12 9.41
C LEU A 375 -12.57 12.83 9.67
N ALA A 376 -13.33 12.35 8.69
CA ALA A 376 -14.05 11.08 8.81
C ALA A 376 -13.09 9.89 9.00
N LEU A 377 -11.94 9.91 8.31
CA LEU A 377 -10.88 8.91 8.49
C LEU A 377 -10.30 8.95 9.91
N LYS A 378 -9.96 10.14 10.41
CA LYS A 378 -9.43 10.36 11.77
C LYS A 378 -10.38 9.83 12.84
N GLU A 379 -11.66 10.07 12.66
CA GLU A 379 -12.71 9.66 13.61
C GLU A 379 -13.17 8.20 13.43
N SER A 380 -12.46 7.42 12.57
CA SER A 380 -12.79 6.02 12.27
C SER A 380 -14.22 5.82 11.75
N ARG A 381 -14.79 6.82 11.06
CA ARG A 381 -16.13 6.79 10.45
C ARG A 381 -16.14 6.26 9.02
N ILE A 382 -14.98 5.90 8.46
CA ILE A 382 -14.86 5.31 7.14
C ILE A 382 -14.97 3.80 7.22
N ARG A 383 -15.91 3.23 6.47
CA ARG A 383 -16.01 1.79 6.23
C ARG A 383 -15.20 1.44 4.98
N GLY A 384 -14.10 0.68 5.15
CA GLY A 384 -13.19 0.34 4.05
C GLY A 384 -12.21 1.47 3.75
N ALA A 385 -12.36 2.18 2.63
CA ALA A 385 -11.48 3.26 2.19
C ALA A 385 -12.28 4.53 1.84
N ALA A 386 -11.66 5.70 1.97
CA ALA A 386 -12.18 6.96 1.46
C ALA A 386 -11.54 7.29 0.11
N VAL A 387 -12.30 7.86 -0.82
CA VAL A 387 -11.84 8.23 -2.17
C VAL A 387 -12.42 9.58 -2.56
N LEU A 388 -11.58 10.49 -3.04
CA LEU A 388 -12.01 11.72 -3.69
C LEU A 388 -12.30 11.43 -5.16
N GLN A 389 -13.47 11.80 -5.62
CA GLN A 389 -13.80 11.84 -7.04
C GLN A 389 -13.43 13.23 -7.58
N VAL A 390 -12.66 13.25 -8.65
CA VAL A 390 -12.13 14.46 -9.29
C VAL A 390 -12.66 14.48 -10.72
N GLY A 391 -13.65 15.31 -11.03
CA GLY A 391 -14.19 15.45 -12.38
C GLY A 391 -15.18 14.37 -12.80
#